data_ea83f312a8d954b1261f025f57db290a
#
_entry.id   ea83f312a8d954b1261f025f57db290a
#
_cell.length_a   1.000
_cell.length_b   1.000
_cell.length_c   1.000
_cell.angle_alpha   90.00
_cell.angle_beta   90.00
_cell.angle_gamma   90.00
#
_symmetry.space_group_name_H-M   'P 1'
#
loop_
_entity.id
_entity.type
_entity.pdbx_description
1 polymer ?
#
loop_
_entity_poly.entity_id
_entity_poly.type
_entity_poly.pdbx_seq_one_letter_code
_entity_poly.pdbx_strand_id
1 'polypeptide(L)' 'MKCVTCGKSVSRDEAGLTRKLINRGTSEYLCYDCLAVRFRTTVPALHDMAEAFRKAGCTLFC' A
#
# COMPACT_ATOMS: atom_id res chain seq x y z
N MET A 1 5.07 -2.35 -11.15
CA MET A 1 5.22 -3.18 -9.94
C MET A 1 4.04 -4.12 -9.83
N LYS A 2 4.26 -5.32 -9.34
CA LYS A 2 3.20 -6.32 -9.22
C LYS A 2 3.13 -6.85 -7.80
N CYS A 3 1.90 -7.18 -7.37
CA CYS A 3 1.68 -7.79 -6.08
C CYS A 3 2.35 -9.17 -6.02
N VAL A 4 3.14 -9.41 -4.98
CA VAL A 4 3.87 -10.67 -4.83
C VAL A 4 2.95 -11.84 -4.46
N THR A 5 1.72 -11.56 -4.05
CA THR A 5 0.76 -12.58 -3.63
C THR A 5 -0.19 -12.98 -4.75
N CYS A 6 -0.76 -12.01 -5.47
CA CYS A 6 -1.79 -12.29 -6.48
C CYS A 6 -1.41 -11.87 -7.90
N GLY A 7 -0.30 -11.17 -8.09
CA GLY A 7 0.19 -10.76 -9.39
C GLY A 7 -0.50 -9.55 -10.02
N LYS A 8 -1.40 -8.91 -9.31
CA LYS A 8 -2.05 -7.69 -9.82
C LYS A 8 -1.06 -6.53 -9.91
N SER A 9 -1.31 -5.61 -10.83
CA SER A 9 -0.54 -4.38 -10.90
C SER A 9 -0.71 -3.57 -9.61
N VAL A 10 0.40 -3.06 -9.11
CA VAL A 10 0.43 -2.28 -7.87
C VAL A 10 0.64 -0.81 -8.23
N SER A 11 -0.26 0.05 -7.77
CA SER A 11 -0.15 1.50 -7.97
C SER A 11 0.86 2.10 -7.00
N ARG A 12 1.18 3.39 -7.21
CA ARG A 12 2.07 4.12 -6.29
C ARG A 12 1.55 4.14 -4.87
N ASP A 13 0.24 4.30 -4.71
CA ASP A 13 -0.40 4.34 -3.40
C ASP A 13 -0.29 3.01 -2.69
N GLU A 14 -0.53 1.92 -3.42
CA GLU A 14 -0.40 0.57 -2.87
C GLU A 14 1.05 0.29 -2.47
N ALA A 15 2.00 0.65 -3.32
CA ALA A 15 3.42 0.49 -3.01
C ALA A 15 3.82 1.35 -1.81
N GLY A 16 3.34 2.59 -1.76
CA GLY A 16 3.60 3.49 -0.63
C GLY A 16 3.05 2.94 0.68
N LEU A 17 1.83 2.43 0.66
CA LEU A 17 1.23 1.79 1.84
C LEU A 17 2.02 0.57 2.28
N THR A 18 2.44 -0.27 1.33
CA THR A 18 3.24 -1.45 1.64
C THR A 18 4.53 -1.05 2.37
N ARG A 19 5.22 -0.05 1.84
CA ARG A 19 6.45 0.46 2.48
C ARG A 19 6.18 1.04 3.86
N LYS A 20 5.08 1.76 4.01
CA LYS A 20 4.72 2.41 5.28
C LYS A 20 4.34 1.39 6.35
N LEU A 21 3.56 0.39 5.98
CA LEU A 21 2.99 -0.57 6.92
C LEU A 21 3.91 -1.76 7.20
N ILE A 22 4.74 -2.12 6.26
CA ILE A 22 5.65 -3.27 6.41
C ILE A 22 7.08 -2.79 6.62
N ASN A 23 7.73 -2.27 5.57
CA ASN A 23 9.12 -1.85 5.63
C ASN A 23 9.41 -0.90 4.48
N ARG A 24 10.06 0.22 4.77
CA ARG A 24 10.46 1.19 3.74
C ARG A 24 11.41 0.61 2.70
N GLY A 25 12.23 -0.34 3.10
CA GLY A 25 13.21 -0.96 2.23
C GLY A 25 12.69 -2.18 1.47
N THR A 26 11.41 -2.52 1.60
CA THR A 26 10.88 -3.70 0.93
C THR A 26 10.86 -3.54 -0.58
N SER A 27 11.20 -4.61 -1.29
CA SER A 27 11.01 -4.72 -2.73
C SER A 27 9.76 -5.52 -3.09
N GLU A 28 9.06 -6.04 -2.08
CA GLU A 28 7.84 -6.81 -2.24
C GLU A 28 6.64 -5.94 -1.95
N TYR A 29 5.78 -5.75 -2.94
CA TYR A 29 4.62 -4.88 -2.83
C TYR A 29 3.34 -5.70 -2.84
N LEU A 30 2.32 -5.21 -2.15
CA LEU A 30 1.01 -5.84 -2.08
C LEU A 30 -0.05 -4.88 -2.63
N CYS A 31 -1.06 -5.43 -3.31
CA CYS A 31 -2.21 -4.65 -3.75
C CYS A 31 -3.13 -4.38 -2.55
N TYR A 32 -4.12 -3.50 -2.74
CA TYR A 32 -5.07 -3.18 -1.67
C TYR A 32 -5.76 -4.42 -1.11
N ASP A 33 -6.18 -5.33 -1.99
CA ASP A 33 -6.88 -6.54 -1.55
C ASP A 33 -5.99 -7.39 -0.64
N CYS A 34 -4.74 -7.60 -1.02
CA CYS A 34 -3.80 -8.39 -0.23
C CYS A 34 -3.42 -7.67 1.06
N LEU A 35 -3.25 -6.35 1.01
CA LEU A 35 -2.99 -5.56 2.21
C LEU A 35 -4.16 -5.64 3.18
N ALA A 36 -5.39 -5.56 2.66
CA ALA A 36 -6.59 -5.65 3.50
C ALA A 36 -6.65 -6.98 4.24
N VAL A 37 -6.35 -8.07 3.56
CA VAL A 37 -6.32 -9.40 4.18
C VAL A 37 -5.21 -9.48 5.22
N ARG A 38 -4.00 -9.02 4.86
CA ARG A 38 -2.83 -9.11 5.74
C ARG A 38 -3.02 -8.34 7.05
N PHE A 39 -3.61 -7.15 6.97
CA PHE A 39 -3.78 -6.28 8.14
C PHE A 39 -5.19 -6.31 8.71
N ARG A 40 -6.03 -7.23 8.23
CA ARG A 40 -7.40 -7.42 8.71
C ARG A 40 -8.21 -6.13 8.65
N THR A 41 -8.12 -5.46 7.54
CA THR A 41 -8.83 -4.20 7.30
C THR A 41 -9.60 -4.29 5.98
N THR A 42 -10.10 -3.16 5.48
CA THR A 42 -10.86 -3.11 4.23
C THR A 42 -10.13 -2.25 3.20
N VAL A 43 -10.44 -2.47 1.92
CA VAL A 43 -9.88 -1.66 0.83
C VAL A 43 -10.21 -0.18 1.01
N PRO A 44 -11.47 0.22 1.30
CA PRO A 44 -11.78 1.64 1.56
C PRO A 44 -10.96 2.25 2.68
N ALA A 45 -10.71 1.50 3.76
CA ALA A 45 -9.88 1.99 4.86
C ALA A 45 -8.44 2.24 4.40
N LEU A 46 -7.90 1.37 3.55
CA LEU A 46 -6.56 1.56 2.98
C LEU A 46 -6.49 2.77 2.06
N HIS A 47 -7.52 3.02 1.27
CA HIS A 47 -7.62 4.23 0.45
C HIS A 47 -7.59 5.49 1.30
N ASP A 48 -8.34 5.49 2.40
CA ASP A 48 -8.37 6.62 3.34
C ASP A 48 -6.98 6.86 3.96
N MET A 49 -6.29 5.79 4.34
CA MET A 49 -4.93 5.88 4.87
C MET A 49 -3.96 6.45 3.85
N ALA A 50 -4.02 5.98 2.61
CA ALA A 50 -3.17 6.49 1.54
C ALA A 50 -3.40 7.98 1.30
N GLU A 51 -4.65 8.41 1.27
CA GLU A 51 -5.01 9.80 1.09
C GLU A 51 -4.50 10.66 2.25
N ALA A 52 -4.66 10.19 3.49
CA ALA A 52 -4.19 10.89 4.67
C ALA A 52 -2.66 11.07 4.65
N PHE A 53 -1.92 10.03 4.29
CA PHE A 53 -0.46 10.10 4.19
C PHE A 53 -0.02 11.06 3.08
N ARG A 54 -0.72 11.04 1.94
CA ARG A 54 -0.43 11.96 0.83
C ARG A 54 -0.65 13.41 1.25
N LYS A 55 -1.74 13.69 1.94
CA LYS A 55 -2.04 15.04 2.46
C LYS A 55 -1.04 15.51 3.49
N ALA A 56 -0.49 14.56 4.26
CA ALA A 56 0.53 14.87 5.26
C ALA A 56 1.92 15.10 4.62
N GLY A 57 2.04 15.00 3.31
CA GLY A 57 3.31 15.22 2.62
C GLY A 57 4.28 14.04 2.69
N CYS A 58 3.78 12.84 2.89
CA CYS A 58 4.63 11.65 2.95
C CYS A 58 5.30 11.41 1.59
N THR A 59 6.63 11.36 1.56
CA THR A 59 7.40 11.20 0.33
C THR A 59 7.19 9.86 -0.36
N LEU A 60 6.73 8.85 0.36
CA LEU A 60 6.44 7.54 -0.21
C LEU A 60 5.24 7.56 -1.16
N PHE A 61 4.47 8.63 -1.16
CA PHE A 61 3.25 8.78 -1.97
C PHE A 61 3.37 9.86 -3.04
N CYS A 62 4.53 10.34 -3.30
CA CYS A 62 4.78 11.33 -4.36
C CYS A 62 4.76 10.73 -5.72
#